data_8328bc237fb770b21e5b738121de465c
#
_entry.id   8328bc237fb770b21e5b738121de465c
#
_cell.length_a   1.000
_cell.length_b   1.000
_cell.length_c   1.000
_cell.angle_alpha   90.00
_cell.angle_beta   90.00
_cell.angle_gamma   90.00
#
_symmetry.space_group_name_H-M   'P 1'
#
loop_
_entity.id
_entity.type
_entity.pdbx_description
1 polymer ?
#
loop_
_entity_poly.entity_id
_entity_poly.type
_entity_poly.pdbx_seq_one_letter_code
_entity_poly.pdbx_strand_id
1 'polypeptide(L)'
;MPKQKTITIKWSYPREFENAKETELSYEGYGIYCISRKFGGNETILYIGKTDKRFRDRLKNHKKDWMSNYRGEKIVRFGTITKPVTVTSTIINDVESAIIYDIDPKHNKSKRKGYSYFEDYILYNQGYRGKLPKIIDIRNHINPV
;
A
#
# COMPACT_ATOMS: atom_id res chain seq x y z
N MET A 1 -16.05 1.75 25.75
CA MET A 1 -15.41 2.20 24.51
C MET A 1 -14.97 0.99 23.71
N PRO A 2 -15.35 0.92 22.44
CA PRO A 2 -14.88 -0.17 21.61
C PRO A 2 -13.36 -0.10 21.50
N LYS A 3 -12.75 -1.26 21.60
CA LYS A 3 -11.31 -1.39 21.53
C LYS A 3 -10.88 -1.25 20.06
N GLN A 4 -9.91 -0.40 19.80
CA GLN A 4 -9.38 -0.24 18.46
C GLN A 4 -8.66 -1.50 17.99
N LYS A 5 -8.92 -1.94 16.78
CA LYS A 5 -8.28 -3.13 16.22
C LYS A 5 -6.87 -2.81 15.72
N THR A 6 -6.02 -3.79 15.79
CA THR A 6 -4.64 -3.69 15.29
C THR A 6 -4.51 -4.45 13.99
N ILE A 7 -3.94 -3.79 12.98
CA ILE A 7 -3.59 -4.42 11.72
C ILE A 7 -2.10 -4.28 11.52
N THR A 8 -1.43 -5.37 11.22
CA THR A 8 0.01 -5.37 10.96
C THR A 8 0.27 -5.76 9.51
N ILE A 9 1.07 -4.96 8.84
CA ILE A 9 1.46 -5.17 7.44
C ILE A 9 2.96 -5.35 7.41
N LYS A 10 3.41 -6.44 6.82
CA LYS A 10 4.84 -6.69 6.62
C LYS A 10 5.19 -6.38 5.18
N TRP A 11 6.08 -5.40 4.97
CA TRP A 11 6.50 -4.96 3.66
C TRP A 11 7.73 -5.70 3.20
N SER A 12 7.71 -6.13 1.95
CA SER A 12 8.82 -6.84 1.33
C SER A 12 9.97 -5.90 1.02
N TYR A 13 11.14 -6.47 0.79
CA TYR A 13 12.29 -5.73 0.24
C TYR A 13 11.87 -5.11 -1.11
N PRO A 14 12.25 -3.85 -1.37
CA PRO A 14 11.87 -3.20 -2.63
C PRO A 14 12.52 -3.87 -3.83
N ARG A 15 11.76 -3.99 -4.91
CA ARG A 15 12.22 -4.54 -6.18
C ARG A 15 11.97 -3.54 -7.29
N GLU A 16 12.80 -3.56 -8.33
CA GLU A 16 12.49 -2.80 -9.52
C GLU A 16 11.16 -3.26 -10.09
N PHE A 17 10.35 -2.32 -10.55
CA PHE A 17 9.01 -2.63 -11.04
C PHE A 17 9.02 -3.70 -12.13
N GLU A 18 9.96 -3.60 -13.08
CA GLU A 18 10.05 -4.56 -14.18
C GLU A 18 10.37 -5.97 -13.71
N ASN A 19 11.10 -6.12 -12.59
CA ASN A 19 11.49 -7.41 -12.04
C ASN A 19 10.53 -7.90 -10.96
N ALA A 20 9.66 -7.04 -10.44
CA ALA A 20 8.80 -7.37 -9.31
C ALA A 20 7.86 -8.54 -9.60
N LYS A 21 7.32 -8.59 -10.81
CA LYS A 21 6.40 -9.65 -11.22
C LYS A 21 7.07 -11.02 -11.40
N GLU A 22 8.41 -11.07 -11.34
CA GLU A 22 9.18 -12.30 -11.43
C GLU A 22 9.57 -12.86 -10.07
N THR A 23 9.28 -12.15 -8.97
CA THR A 23 9.66 -12.58 -7.63
C THR A 23 8.62 -13.51 -7.02
N GLU A 24 9.04 -14.32 -6.02
CA GLU A 24 8.10 -15.21 -5.32
C GLU A 24 6.93 -14.44 -4.70
N LEU A 25 7.22 -13.29 -4.10
CA LEU A 25 6.18 -12.46 -3.47
C LEU A 25 5.10 -12.03 -4.45
N SER A 26 5.44 -11.94 -5.74
CA SER A 26 4.45 -11.56 -6.75
C SER A 26 3.34 -12.60 -6.91
N TYR A 27 3.54 -13.81 -6.42
CA TYR A 27 2.55 -14.88 -6.47
C TYR A 27 1.66 -14.93 -5.22
N GLU A 28 2.02 -14.20 -4.17
CA GLU A 28 1.17 -14.10 -3.00
C GLU A 28 -0.03 -13.22 -3.32
N GLY A 29 -1.17 -13.53 -2.72
CA GLY A 29 -2.40 -12.78 -2.91
C GLY A 29 -2.73 -11.94 -1.68
N TYR A 30 -3.80 -11.16 -1.78
CA TYR A 30 -4.41 -10.43 -0.67
C TYR A 30 -3.46 -9.47 0.05
N GLY A 31 -3.16 -8.39 -0.59
CA GLY A 31 -2.31 -7.41 0.06
C GLY A 31 -2.37 -6.04 -0.57
N ILE A 32 -1.44 -5.23 -0.12
CA ILE A 32 -1.29 -3.85 -0.58
C ILE A 32 0.06 -3.77 -1.28
N TYR A 33 0.15 -2.96 -2.32
CA TYR A 33 1.45 -2.70 -2.95
C TYR A 33 1.69 -1.20 -3.02
N CYS A 34 2.96 -0.84 -3.00
CA CYS A 34 3.39 0.55 -3.00
C CYS A 34 4.40 0.74 -4.12
N ILE A 35 4.07 1.61 -5.07
CA ILE A 35 4.96 1.96 -6.16
C ILE A 35 5.62 3.29 -5.84
N SER A 36 6.94 3.31 -5.85
CA SER A 36 7.74 4.49 -5.54
C SER A 36 8.74 4.77 -6.63
N ARG A 37 9.24 6.00 -6.61
CA ARG A 37 10.34 6.46 -7.47
C ARG A 37 11.54 6.75 -6.60
N LYS A 38 12.69 6.25 -7.00
CA LYS A 38 13.98 6.62 -6.40
C LYS A 38 14.78 7.47 -7.37
N PHE A 39 15.11 8.68 -6.96
CA PHE A 39 15.90 9.59 -7.78
C PHE A 39 16.68 10.54 -6.88
N GLY A 40 17.99 10.64 -7.12
CA GLY A 40 18.84 11.55 -6.37
C GLY A 40 18.90 11.25 -4.88
N GLY A 41 18.80 9.97 -4.50
CA GLY A 41 18.83 9.56 -3.09
C GLY A 41 17.49 9.70 -2.37
N ASN A 42 16.46 10.23 -3.04
CA ASN A 42 15.14 10.41 -2.47
C ASN A 42 14.16 9.37 -3.01
N GLU A 43 13.28 8.89 -2.14
CA GLU A 43 12.20 8.03 -2.54
C GLU A 43 10.87 8.78 -2.38
N THR A 44 10.03 8.72 -3.42
CA THR A 44 8.71 9.33 -3.42
C THR A 44 7.67 8.27 -3.74
N ILE A 45 6.65 8.15 -2.90
CA ILE A 45 5.56 7.22 -3.14
C ILE A 45 4.64 7.82 -4.21
N LEU A 46 4.42 7.08 -5.29
CA LEU A 46 3.62 7.53 -6.41
C LEU A 46 2.22 6.93 -6.43
N TYR A 47 2.06 5.70 -5.95
CA TYR A 47 0.81 4.98 -6.04
C TYR A 47 0.72 3.87 -4.99
N ILE A 48 -0.45 3.74 -4.39
CA ILE A 48 -0.80 2.66 -3.46
C ILE A 48 -1.96 1.89 -4.09
N GLY A 49 -1.84 0.58 -4.13
CA GLY A 49 -2.91 -0.27 -4.65
C GLY A 49 -3.16 -1.47 -3.77
N LYS A 50 -4.24 -2.17 -4.08
CA LYS A 50 -4.61 -3.41 -3.38
C LYS A 50 -4.84 -4.51 -4.39
N THR A 51 -4.75 -5.74 -3.93
CA THR A 51 -5.16 -6.88 -4.71
C THR A 51 -5.77 -7.95 -3.83
N ASP A 52 -6.85 -8.54 -4.31
CA ASP A 52 -7.45 -9.76 -3.76
C ASP A 52 -7.01 -10.98 -4.57
N LYS A 53 -6.13 -10.77 -5.53
CA LYS A 53 -5.49 -11.78 -6.36
C LYS A 53 -3.98 -11.71 -6.14
N ARG A 54 -3.22 -12.46 -6.91
CA ARG A 54 -1.77 -12.41 -6.80
C ARG A 54 -1.24 -11.05 -7.25
N PHE A 55 -0.23 -10.56 -6.58
CA PHE A 55 0.43 -9.29 -6.93
C PHE A 55 0.87 -9.27 -8.39
N ARG A 56 1.40 -10.40 -8.87
CA ARG A 56 1.85 -10.53 -10.26
C ARG A 56 0.73 -10.17 -11.24
N ASP A 57 -0.47 -10.69 -11.02
CA ASP A 57 -1.60 -10.44 -11.93
C ASP A 57 -1.99 -8.97 -11.93
N ARG A 58 -1.93 -8.35 -10.76
CA ARG A 58 -2.24 -6.92 -10.65
C ARG A 58 -1.17 -6.06 -11.33
N LEU A 59 0.10 -6.40 -11.15
CA LEU A 59 1.21 -5.65 -11.75
C LEU A 59 1.22 -5.74 -13.26
N LYS A 60 0.81 -6.86 -13.84
CA LYS A 60 0.71 -7.00 -15.29
C LYS A 60 -0.22 -5.96 -15.92
N ASN A 61 -1.26 -5.57 -15.20
CA ASN A 61 -2.23 -4.59 -15.67
C ASN A 61 -1.81 -3.16 -15.37
N HIS A 62 -0.65 -2.97 -14.74
CA HIS A 62 -0.16 -1.66 -14.31
C HIS A 62 0.84 -1.07 -15.32
N LYS A 63 0.46 -1.01 -16.58
CA LYS A 63 1.18 -0.15 -17.51
C LYS A 63 0.59 1.23 -17.37
N LYS A 64 1.19 2.04 -16.51
CA LYS A 64 0.75 3.40 -16.30
C LYS A 64 1.61 4.31 -17.15
N ASP A 65 0.99 5.07 -18.04
CA ASP A 65 1.70 6.01 -18.91
C ASP A 65 2.53 7.00 -18.10
N TRP A 66 2.04 7.40 -16.91
CA TRP A 66 2.74 8.33 -16.06
C TRP A 66 4.07 7.80 -15.53
N MET A 67 4.27 6.48 -15.48
CA MET A 67 5.50 5.90 -14.93
C MET A 67 6.72 6.27 -15.77
N SER A 68 6.56 6.36 -17.10
CA SER A 68 7.65 6.73 -18.00
C SER A 68 8.01 8.20 -17.92
N ASN A 69 7.13 9.03 -17.34
CA ASN A 69 7.37 10.46 -17.21
C ASN A 69 8.32 10.82 -16.06
N TYR A 70 8.68 9.85 -15.25
CA TYR A 70 9.56 10.08 -14.10
C TYR A 70 10.93 9.51 -14.35
N ARG A 71 11.94 10.33 -14.07
CA ARG A 71 13.32 9.85 -14.03
C ARG A 71 13.55 9.03 -12.80
N GLY A 72 14.57 8.16 -12.88
CA GLY A 72 14.93 7.33 -11.74
C GLY A 72 14.30 5.96 -11.78
N GLU A 73 14.61 5.20 -10.76
CA GLU A 73 14.17 3.82 -10.63
C GLU A 73 12.74 3.77 -10.08
N LYS A 74 11.90 2.97 -10.71
CA LYS A 74 10.56 2.66 -10.19
C LYS A 74 10.65 1.36 -9.43
N ILE A 75 10.30 1.39 -8.16
CA ILE A 75 10.37 0.24 -7.28
C ILE A 75 8.98 -0.06 -6.72
N VAL A 76 8.78 -1.32 -6.36
CA VAL A 76 7.53 -1.76 -5.76
C VAL A 76 7.83 -2.55 -4.49
N ARG A 77 7.01 -2.34 -3.48
CA ARG A 77 6.98 -3.12 -2.25
C ARG A 77 5.64 -3.81 -2.14
N PHE A 78 5.66 -5.06 -1.67
CA PHE A 78 4.45 -5.81 -1.42
C PHE A 78 4.20 -5.84 0.09
N GLY A 79 3.00 -5.45 0.50
CA GLY A 79 2.60 -5.47 1.89
C GLY A 79 1.64 -6.62 2.15
N THR A 80 2.07 -7.55 2.98
CA THR A 80 1.26 -8.69 3.39
C THR A 80 0.68 -8.41 4.76
N ILE A 81 -0.64 -8.54 4.89
CA ILE A 81 -1.29 -8.37 6.20
C ILE A 81 -1.06 -9.63 7.01
N THR A 82 -0.30 -9.50 8.10
CA THR A 82 0.04 -10.63 8.96
C THR A 82 -0.85 -10.72 10.19
N LYS A 83 -1.52 -9.63 10.55
CA LYS A 83 -2.49 -9.57 11.63
C LYS A 83 -3.63 -8.65 11.20
N PRO A 84 -4.88 -9.07 11.25
CA PRO A 84 -5.36 -10.38 11.73
C PRO A 84 -4.97 -11.54 10.82
N VAL A 85 -5.06 -12.75 11.34
CA VAL A 85 -4.71 -13.96 10.56
C VAL A 85 -5.65 -14.17 9.40
N THR A 86 -6.94 -13.91 9.59
CA THR A 86 -7.93 -14.00 8.52
C THR A 86 -8.08 -12.63 7.87
N VAL A 87 -7.74 -12.53 6.59
CA VAL A 87 -7.80 -11.29 5.84
C VAL A 87 -9.02 -11.33 4.91
N THR A 88 -9.87 -10.31 5.04
CA THR A 88 -11.06 -10.17 4.20
C THR A 88 -10.88 -9.04 3.20
N SER A 89 -11.70 -9.01 2.17
CA SER A 89 -11.68 -7.91 1.20
C SER A 89 -12.01 -6.57 1.85
N THR A 90 -12.85 -6.58 2.90
CA THR A 90 -13.19 -5.38 3.67
C THR A 90 -11.95 -4.83 4.37
N ILE A 91 -11.16 -5.69 5.01
CA ILE A 91 -9.93 -5.29 5.69
C ILE A 91 -8.93 -4.72 4.68
N ILE A 92 -8.74 -5.39 3.55
CA ILE A 92 -7.83 -4.92 2.51
C ILE A 92 -8.25 -3.54 2.01
N ASN A 93 -9.54 -3.36 1.77
CA ASN A 93 -10.07 -2.07 1.31
C ASN A 93 -9.86 -0.97 2.34
N ASP A 94 -10.13 -1.25 3.61
CA ASP A 94 -9.96 -0.26 4.67
C ASP A 94 -8.48 0.13 4.84
N VAL A 95 -7.58 -0.85 4.79
CA VAL A 95 -6.14 -0.61 4.89
C VAL A 95 -5.63 0.23 3.72
N GLU A 96 -6.01 -0.14 2.51
CA GLU A 96 -5.62 0.63 1.31
C GLU A 96 -6.10 2.08 1.44
N SER A 97 -7.36 2.25 1.83
CA SER A 97 -7.97 3.57 1.95
C SER A 97 -7.23 4.44 2.97
N ALA A 98 -6.90 3.86 4.11
CA ALA A 98 -6.20 4.59 5.17
C ALA A 98 -4.81 5.03 4.71
N ILE A 99 -4.08 4.15 4.04
CA ILE A 99 -2.74 4.46 3.56
C ILE A 99 -2.80 5.54 2.47
N ILE A 100 -3.73 5.42 1.53
CA ILE A 100 -3.89 6.43 0.47
C ILE A 100 -4.20 7.79 1.07
N TYR A 101 -5.11 7.84 2.04
CA TYR A 101 -5.48 9.11 2.68
C TYR A 101 -4.31 9.73 3.42
N ASP A 102 -3.57 8.91 4.17
CA ASP A 102 -2.46 9.40 4.99
C ASP A 102 -1.27 9.89 4.15
N ILE A 103 -0.94 9.16 3.08
CA ILE A 103 0.21 9.45 2.23
C ILE A 103 -0.12 10.44 1.12
N ASP A 104 -1.35 10.42 0.63
CA ASP A 104 -1.80 11.24 -0.50
C ASP A 104 -0.94 11.05 -1.76
N PRO A 105 -0.79 9.81 -2.29
CA PRO A 105 0.06 9.58 -3.43
C PRO A 105 -0.47 10.29 -4.67
N LYS A 106 0.43 10.88 -5.43
CA LYS A 106 0.10 11.75 -6.57
C LYS A 106 -0.79 11.09 -7.63
N HIS A 107 -0.60 9.79 -7.85
CA HIS A 107 -1.29 9.08 -8.94
C HIS A 107 -2.49 8.25 -8.50
N ASN A 108 -2.84 8.29 -7.22
CA ASN A 108 -4.11 7.75 -6.79
C ASN A 108 -5.22 8.74 -7.10
N LYS A 109 -6.34 8.24 -7.61
CA LYS A 109 -7.48 9.09 -8.02
C LYS A 109 -8.57 9.18 -6.96
N SER A 110 -8.68 8.16 -6.11
CA SER A 110 -9.71 8.11 -5.06
C SER A 110 -9.08 8.01 -3.69
N LYS A 111 -9.88 8.27 -2.66
CA LYS A 111 -9.51 8.11 -1.24
C LYS A 111 -8.47 9.11 -0.72
N ARG A 112 -7.98 10.00 -1.55
CA ARG A 112 -6.98 11.00 -1.15
C ARG A 112 -7.56 12.08 -0.23
N LYS A 113 -8.86 12.38 -0.37
CA LYS A 113 -9.54 13.42 0.40
C LYS A 113 -10.52 12.87 1.43
N GLY A 114 -10.86 11.61 1.34
CA GLY A 114 -11.77 10.96 2.26
C GLY A 114 -12.07 9.53 1.87
N TYR A 115 -12.58 8.77 2.81
CA TYR A 115 -12.94 7.38 2.60
C TYR A 115 -13.90 6.91 3.69
N SER A 116 -14.56 5.77 3.46
CA SER A 116 -15.40 5.12 4.48
C SER A 116 -14.64 3.97 5.11
N TYR A 117 -14.96 3.68 6.36
CA TYR A 117 -14.40 2.51 7.04
C TYR A 117 -15.43 1.95 8.02
N PHE A 118 -15.27 0.66 8.33
CA PHE A 118 -16.21 -0.03 9.22
C PHE A 118 -15.82 0.06 10.69
N GLU A 119 -14.52 0.02 10.97
CA GLU A 119 -14.01 -0.05 12.32
C GLU A 119 -12.77 0.82 12.47
N ASP A 120 -12.47 1.21 13.69
CA ASP A 120 -11.23 1.93 13.98
C ASP A 120 -10.06 0.96 14.00
N TYR A 121 -8.98 1.37 13.33
CA TYR A 121 -7.75 0.58 13.25
C TYR A 121 -6.54 1.40 13.64
N ILE A 122 -5.55 0.71 14.19
CA ILE A 122 -4.17 1.18 14.20
C ILE A 122 -3.41 0.27 13.24
N LEU A 123 -2.76 0.87 12.24
CA LEU A 123 -1.96 0.14 11.26
C LEU A 123 -0.50 0.22 11.65
N TYR A 124 0.16 -0.94 11.69
CA TYR A 124 1.61 -1.03 11.92
C TYR A 124 2.27 -1.50 10.64
N ASN A 125 3.07 -0.63 10.04
CA ASN A 125 3.88 -0.96 8.87
C ASN A 125 5.24 -1.44 9.34
N GLN A 126 5.55 -2.70 9.07
CA GLN A 126 6.78 -3.35 9.50
C GLN A 126 7.61 -3.80 8.29
N GLY A 127 8.83 -4.22 8.55
CA GLY A 127 9.73 -4.68 7.51
C GLY A 127 10.31 -3.53 6.70
N TYR A 128 10.40 -3.71 5.39
CA TYR A 128 11.01 -2.73 4.49
C TYR A 128 9.98 -1.72 4.01
N ARG A 129 9.47 -0.93 4.94
CA ARG A 129 8.36 0.01 4.69
C ARG A 129 8.72 1.27 3.90
N GLY A 130 10.00 1.56 3.72
CA GLY A 130 10.44 2.75 3.00
C GLY A 130 9.92 4.04 3.63
N LYS A 131 9.24 4.87 2.85
CA LYS A 131 8.68 6.14 3.31
C LYS A 131 7.33 6.00 4.00
N LEU A 132 6.78 4.80 4.08
CA LEU A 132 5.51 4.59 4.78
C LEU A 132 5.70 4.82 6.29
N PRO A 133 4.78 5.53 6.96
CA PRO A 133 4.85 5.71 8.41
C PRO A 133 4.82 4.38 9.14
N LYS A 134 5.55 4.29 10.24
CA LYS A 134 5.55 3.09 11.07
C LYS A 134 4.16 2.79 11.62
N ILE A 135 3.44 3.81 12.04
CA ILE A 135 2.11 3.68 12.64
C ILE A 135 1.16 4.66 11.96
N ILE A 136 0.00 4.17 11.57
CA ILE A 136 -1.10 5.00 11.08
C ILE A 136 -2.31 4.71 11.97
N ASP A 137 -2.71 5.69 12.76
CA ASP A 137 -3.91 5.61 13.59
C ASP A 137 -5.04 6.33 12.86
N ILE A 138 -6.03 5.57 12.36
CA ILE A 138 -7.08 6.17 11.53
C ILE A 138 -7.97 7.14 12.31
N ARG A 139 -7.94 7.15 13.64
CA ARG A 139 -8.63 8.16 14.43
C ARG A 139 -8.06 9.56 14.21
N ASN A 140 -6.81 9.64 13.72
CA ASN A 140 -6.20 10.91 13.34
C ASN A 140 -6.69 11.40 11.97
N HIS A 141 -7.38 10.56 11.21
CA HIS A 141 -8.00 10.93 9.95
C HIS A 141 -9.38 11.53 10.25
N ILE A 142 -9.39 12.82 10.55
CA ILE A 142 -10.62 13.51 10.94
C ILE A 142 -11.61 13.47 9.79
N ASN A 143 -12.83 12.96 10.08
CA ASN A 143 -13.95 12.88 9.14
C ASN A 143 -13.61 12.17 7.82
N PRO A 144 -13.01 10.98 7.84
CA PRO A 144 -12.94 10.17 6.62
C PRO A 144 -14.37 9.86 6.17
N VAL A 145 -14.58 9.81 4.90
CA VAL A 145 -15.94 9.65 4.34
C VAL A 145 -16.27 8.20 4.10
#